data_9b646133b1ed2d42feacd6adbed0bf23
#
_entry.id   9b646133b1ed2d42feacd6adbed0bf23
#
_cell.length_a   1.000
_cell.length_b   1.000
_cell.length_c   1.000
_cell.angle_alpha   90.00
_cell.angle_beta   90.00
_cell.angle_gamma   90.00
#
_symmetry.space_group_name_H-M   'P 1'
#
loop_
_entity.id
_entity.type
_entity.pdbx_description
1 polymer ?
#
loop_
_entity_poly.entity_id
_entity_poly.type
_entity_poly.pdbx_seq_one_letter_code
_entity_poly.pdbx_strand_id
1 'polypeptide(L)'
;ERLVGSEMCIRDRDTTSMINIKTSLDGNHLNTYWADGLIVSTPTGSTGYSLSCGGPVISPTSASFVLTPISPHNLNVRPLVISDKTKIELSVSGREKNHLLSIDSKIFTIENNTKIKIEKADFNFNIAHFSDNSFYESLKEKLLWGKDKRN
;
A
#
# COMPACT_ATOMS: atom_id res chain seq x y z
N GLU A 1 10.99 15.50 3.74
CA GLU A 1 11.10 15.23 2.30
C GLU A 1 9.74 14.82 1.74
N ARG A 2 9.33 15.40 0.59
CA ARG A 2 8.10 15.00 -0.10
C ARG A 2 8.44 13.97 -1.16
N LEU A 3 7.89 12.78 -1.00
CA LEU A 3 8.07 11.66 -1.92
C LEU A 3 6.74 11.37 -2.62
N VAL A 4 6.78 10.98 -3.88
CA VAL A 4 5.60 10.72 -4.71
C VAL A 4 5.71 9.32 -5.30
N GLY A 5 4.62 8.55 -5.19
CA GLY A 5 4.55 7.21 -5.73
C GLY A 5 3.12 6.67 -5.76
N SER A 6 2.93 5.54 -6.41
CA SER A 6 1.64 4.84 -6.50
C SER A 6 1.45 3.81 -5.38
N GLU A 7 2.54 3.31 -4.82
CA GLU A 7 2.54 2.38 -3.71
C GLU A 7 3.69 2.70 -2.74
N MET A 8 3.40 2.68 -1.45
CA MET A 8 4.37 2.81 -0.37
C MET A 8 4.29 1.59 0.54
N CYS A 9 5.43 1.02 0.90
CA CYS A 9 5.54 -0.10 1.82
C CYS A 9 6.53 0.21 2.94
N ILE A 10 6.12 -0.06 4.19
CA ILE A 10 7.01 -0.05 5.36
C ILE A 10 7.21 -1.49 5.79
N ARG A 11 8.45 -1.90 6.00
CA ARG A 11 8.81 -3.25 6.47
C ARG A 11 10.10 -3.25 7.29
N ASP A 12 10.35 -4.36 7.97
CA ASP A 12 11.64 -4.60 8.61
C ASP A 12 12.76 -4.80 7.58
N ARG A 13 13.99 -4.54 7.99
CA ARG A 13 15.15 -4.55 7.10
C ARG A 13 15.75 -5.94 6.91
N ASP A 14 16.08 -6.64 7.99
CA ASP A 14 16.98 -7.80 7.93
C ASP A 14 16.54 -8.99 8.80
N THR A 15 15.47 -8.86 9.57
CA THR A 15 15.03 -9.92 10.50
C THR A 15 13.58 -10.31 10.23
N THR A 16 13.23 -11.52 10.65
CA THR A 16 11.84 -12.01 10.68
C THR A 16 11.04 -11.39 11.83
N SER A 17 11.46 -10.25 12.33
CA SER A 17 10.82 -9.56 13.46
C SER A 17 9.63 -8.74 12.97
N MET A 18 8.47 -9.01 13.54
CA MET A 18 7.29 -8.18 13.34
C MET A 18 7.54 -6.75 13.88
N ILE A 19 7.01 -5.78 13.18
CA ILE A 19 7.05 -4.38 13.56
C ILE A 19 5.66 -3.88 14.00
N ASN A 20 5.65 -2.84 14.80
CA ASN A 20 4.43 -2.15 15.21
C ASN A 20 4.28 -0.89 14.36
N ILE A 21 3.19 -0.79 13.62
CA ILE A 21 2.89 0.37 12.78
C ILE A 21 1.62 1.03 13.32
N LYS A 22 1.81 2.07 14.12
CA LYS A 22 0.71 2.90 14.62
C LYS A 22 0.16 3.72 13.47
N THR A 23 -1.13 3.56 13.20
CA THR A 23 -1.83 4.19 12.08
C THR A 23 -2.95 5.07 12.58
N SER A 24 -3.01 6.30 12.07
CA SER A 24 -4.10 7.25 12.31
C SER A 24 -4.63 7.78 10.99
N LEU A 25 -5.93 8.01 10.92
CA LEU A 25 -6.66 8.56 9.78
C LEU A 25 -7.35 9.85 10.21
N ASP A 26 -7.05 10.96 9.53
CA ASP A 26 -7.57 12.30 9.86
C ASP A 26 -7.39 12.66 11.34
N GLY A 27 -6.25 12.30 11.91
CA GLY A 27 -5.91 12.52 13.32
C GLY A 27 -6.51 11.50 14.31
N ASN A 28 -7.41 10.62 13.87
CA ASN A 28 -8.02 9.57 14.71
C ASN A 28 -7.20 8.29 14.65
N HIS A 29 -6.90 7.68 15.79
CA HIS A 29 -6.21 6.40 15.85
C HIS A 29 -7.09 5.31 15.26
N LEU A 30 -6.59 4.64 14.20
CA LEU A 30 -7.26 3.50 13.60
C LEU A 30 -6.87 2.19 14.30
N ASN A 31 -5.59 1.88 14.26
CA ASN A 31 -5.03 0.62 14.75
C ASN A 31 -3.51 0.71 14.91
N THR A 32 -2.93 -0.19 15.67
CA THR A 32 -1.49 -0.48 15.66
C THR A 32 -1.32 -1.87 15.04
N TYR A 33 -0.86 -1.92 13.80
CA TYR A 33 -0.60 -3.18 13.12
C TYR A 33 0.67 -3.83 13.69
N TRP A 34 0.53 -5.06 14.17
CA TRP A 34 1.66 -5.92 14.47
C TRP A 34 1.80 -6.89 13.31
N ALA A 35 2.78 -6.64 12.44
CA ALA A 35 2.89 -7.27 11.13
C ALA A 35 4.34 -7.22 10.61
N ASP A 36 4.62 -7.92 9.52
CA ASP A 36 5.89 -7.80 8.81
C ASP A 36 6.01 -6.44 8.10
N GLY A 37 4.87 -5.82 7.80
CA GLY A 37 4.82 -4.51 7.19
C GLY A 37 3.40 -4.00 6.93
N LEU A 38 3.33 -2.82 6.33
CA LEU A 38 2.10 -2.19 5.87
C LEU A 38 2.32 -1.53 4.52
N ILE A 39 1.42 -1.79 3.60
CA ILE A 39 1.39 -1.16 2.28
C ILE A 39 0.26 -0.14 2.25
N VAL A 40 0.54 1.04 1.73
CA VAL A 40 -0.47 2.03 1.35
C VAL A 40 -0.36 2.22 -0.16
N SER A 41 -1.43 1.95 -0.89
CA SER A 41 -1.43 2.08 -2.34
C SER A 41 -2.61 2.88 -2.87
N THR A 42 -2.39 3.50 -4.02
CA THR A 42 -3.42 4.09 -4.87
C THR A 42 -4.15 2.99 -5.65
N PRO A 43 -5.24 3.29 -6.35
CA PRO A 43 -5.88 2.32 -7.24
C PRO A 43 -4.91 1.72 -8.27
N THR A 44 -4.03 2.52 -8.86
CA THR A 44 -3.00 2.04 -9.79
C THR A 44 -2.02 1.09 -9.11
N GLY A 45 -1.59 1.39 -7.88
CA GLY A 45 -0.69 0.53 -7.09
C GLY A 45 -1.37 -0.71 -6.53
N SER A 46 -2.70 -0.79 -6.54
CA SER A 46 -3.45 -1.94 -5.97
C SER A 46 -3.14 -3.27 -6.66
N THR A 47 -2.68 -3.23 -7.92
CA THR A 47 -2.24 -4.40 -8.70
C THR A 47 -0.75 -4.72 -8.56
N GLY A 48 -0.03 -3.98 -7.70
CA GLY A 48 1.38 -4.21 -7.36
C GLY A 48 1.54 -5.17 -6.18
N TYR A 49 2.44 -4.84 -5.24
CA TYR A 49 2.73 -5.69 -4.08
C TYR A 49 1.52 -5.85 -3.13
N SER A 50 0.66 -4.83 -3.07
CA SER A 50 -0.61 -4.90 -2.34
C SER A 50 -1.45 -6.11 -2.75
N LEU A 51 -1.54 -6.41 -4.06
CA LEU A 51 -2.26 -7.58 -4.57
C LEU A 51 -1.67 -8.90 -4.03
N SER A 52 -0.35 -9.02 -4.04
CA SER A 52 0.35 -10.21 -3.52
C SER A 52 0.12 -10.43 -2.03
N CYS A 53 -0.16 -9.36 -1.28
CA CYS A 53 -0.49 -9.40 0.15
C CYS A 53 -2.01 -9.52 0.43
N GLY A 54 -2.81 -9.85 -0.58
CA GLY A 54 -4.26 -10.06 -0.44
C GLY A 54 -5.08 -8.77 -0.48
N GLY A 55 -4.49 -7.67 -0.94
CA GLY A 55 -5.21 -6.43 -1.21
C GLY A 55 -6.19 -6.57 -2.39
N PRO A 56 -7.28 -5.78 -2.42
CA PRO A 56 -8.24 -5.80 -3.51
C PRO A 56 -7.69 -5.13 -4.77
N VAL A 57 -8.13 -5.59 -5.93
CA VAL A 57 -7.97 -4.83 -7.19
C VAL A 57 -8.96 -3.67 -7.17
N ILE A 58 -8.46 -2.46 -7.35
CA ILE A 58 -9.27 -1.24 -7.34
C ILE A 58 -9.27 -0.61 -8.73
N SER A 59 -10.46 -0.20 -9.21
CA SER A 59 -10.56 0.50 -10.49
C SER A 59 -9.70 1.77 -10.49
N PRO A 60 -8.91 2.03 -11.54
CA PRO A 60 -8.06 3.22 -11.65
C PRO A 60 -8.79 4.56 -11.48
N THR A 61 -10.10 4.57 -11.75
CA THR A 61 -10.96 5.76 -11.62
C THR A 61 -11.49 5.97 -10.21
N SER A 62 -11.22 5.04 -9.27
CA SER A 62 -11.68 5.14 -7.89
C SER A 62 -10.89 6.20 -7.13
N ALA A 63 -11.60 7.07 -6.41
CA ALA A 63 -11.00 8.08 -5.53
C ALA A 63 -10.69 7.46 -4.15
N SER A 64 -9.72 6.55 -4.07
CA SER A 64 -9.44 5.77 -2.87
C SER A 64 -7.96 5.48 -2.66
N PHE A 65 -7.61 5.15 -1.40
CA PHE A 65 -6.40 4.46 -1.01
C PHE A 65 -6.74 3.09 -0.44
N VAL A 66 -5.80 2.17 -0.45
CA VAL A 66 -5.91 0.91 0.28
C VAL A 66 -4.72 0.73 1.23
N LEU A 67 -5.01 0.33 2.46
CA LEU A 67 -4.05 -0.09 3.46
C LEU A 67 -4.05 -1.62 3.49
N THR A 68 -2.94 -2.25 3.13
CA THR A 68 -2.80 -3.71 3.09
C THR A 68 -1.69 -4.14 4.04
N PRO A 69 -2.01 -4.80 5.16
CA PRO A 69 -1.01 -5.34 6.07
C PRO A 69 -0.29 -6.54 5.46
N ILE A 70 1.00 -6.67 5.74
CA ILE A 70 1.83 -7.81 5.30
C ILE A 70 1.92 -8.80 6.48
N SER A 71 1.40 -10.01 6.31
CA SER A 71 1.45 -11.08 7.32
C SER A 71 1.09 -10.59 8.73
N PRO A 72 -0.07 -9.97 8.96
CA PRO A 72 -0.41 -9.46 10.28
C PRO A 72 -0.61 -10.60 11.28
N HIS A 73 -0.13 -10.40 12.52
CA HIS A 73 -0.34 -11.36 13.62
C HIS A 73 -1.82 -11.45 14.01
N ASN A 74 -2.53 -10.33 13.96
CA ASN A 74 -3.95 -10.29 14.28
C ASN A 74 -4.78 -10.81 13.10
N LEU A 75 -5.42 -11.97 13.29
CA LEU A 75 -6.21 -12.66 12.27
C LEU A 75 -7.46 -11.89 11.80
N ASN A 76 -7.92 -10.91 12.55
CA ASN A 76 -9.11 -10.11 12.21
C ASN A 76 -8.77 -8.90 11.31
N VAL A 77 -7.51 -8.58 11.15
CA VAL A 77 -7.08 -7.46 10.30
C VAL A 77 -7.24 -7.86 8.83
N ARG A 78 -7.80 -6.95 8.05
CA ARG A 78 -8.02 -7.09 6.60
C ARG A 78 -7.56 -5.82 5.89
N PRO A 79 -7.26 -5.88 4.60
CA PRO A 79 -7.07 -4.68 3.79
C PRO A 79 -8.26 -3.74 3.93
N LEU A 80 -7.97 -2.46 4.10
CA LEU A 80 -8.95 -1.39 4.30
C LEU A 80 -8.89 -0.39 3.16
N VAL A 81 -10.02 -0.19 2.48
CA VAL A 81 -10.17 0.85 1.45
C VAL A 81 -10.75 2.11 2.10
N ILE A 82 -10.11 3.24 1.86
CA ILE A 82 -10.50 4.55 2.38
C ILE A 82 -10.55 5.59 1.26
N SER A 83 -11.15 6.75 1.54
CA SER A 83 -11.15 7.88 0.59
C SER A 83 -9.71 8.39 0.35
N ASP A 84 -9.41 8.81 -0.89
CA ASP A 84 -8.14 9.45 -1.25
C ASP A 84 -7.96 10.86 -0.63
N LYS A 85 -9.01 11.40 -0.02
CA LYS A 85 -8.98 12.65 0.74
C LYS A 85 -8.49 12.47 2.18
N THR A 86 -8.43 11.22 2.66
CA THR A 86 -8.01 10.90 4.02
C THR A 86 -6.52 11.14 4.18
N LYS A 87 -6.14 11.87 5.22
CA LYS A 87 -4.75 12.04 5.64
C LYS A 87 -4.34 10.86 6.50
N ILE A 88 -3.32 10.14 6.06
CA ILE A 88 -2.81 8.95 6.75
C ILE A 88 -1.55 9.35 7.50
N GLU A 89 -1.47 9.04 8.79
CA GLU A 89 -0.27 9.21 9.60
C GLU A 89 0.18 7.84 10.11
N LEU A 90 1.44 7.51 9.86
CA LEU A 90 2.07 6.28 10.30
C LEU A 90 3.25 6.58 11.22
N SER A 91 3.46 5.74 12.22
CA SER A 91 4.69 5.72 13.01
C SER A 91 5.09 4.28 13.25
N VAL A 92 6.31 3.94 12.85
CA VAL A 92 6.84 2.59 12.96
C VAL A 92 7.73 2.45 14.19
N SER A 93 7.62 1.31 14.87
CA SER A 93 8.50 0.92 15.97
C SER A 93 8.72 -0.59 15.95
N GLY A 94 9.90 -1.02 16.37
CA GLY A 94 10.30 -2.42 16.41
C GLY A 94 11.55 -2.63 17.26
N ARG A 95 12.10 -3.84 17.22
CA ARG A 95 13.35 -4.18 17.91
C ARG A 95 14.55 -3.51 17.26
N GLU A 96 14.53 -3.39 15.94
CA GLU A 96 15.58 -2.75 15.17
C GLU A 96 15.46 -1.23 15.25
N LYS A 97 16.62 -0.55 15.14
CA LYS A 97 16.65 0.92 15.13
C LYS A 97 16.14 1.51 13.84
N ASN A 98 16.30 0.78 12.74
CA ASN A 98 16.01 1.22 11.38
C ASN A 98 15.04 0.28 10.68
N HIS A 99 14.15 0.87 9.90
CA HIS A 99 13.17 0.17 9.07
C HIS A 99 13.29 0.62 7.62
N LEU A 100 12.80 -0.20 6.70
CA LEU A 100 12.75 0.14 5.28
C LEU A 100 11.41 0.78 4.92
N LEU A 101 11.49 1.90 4.25
CA LEU A 101 10.38 2.54 3.58
C LEU A 101 10.64 2.47 2.08
N SER A 102 9.82 1.76 1.33
CA SER A 102 9.88 1.77 -0.12
C SER A 102 8.72 2.58 -0.71
N ILE A 103 9.03 3.35 -1.74
CA ILE A 103 8.04 4.11 -2.51
C ILE A 103 8.29 3.75 -3.97
N ASP A 104 7.39 2.98 -4.55
CA ASP A 104 7.58 2.29 -5.82
C ASP A 104 8.92 1.53 -5.83
N SER A 105 9.87 1.93 -6.67
CA SER A 105 11.19 1.30 -6.79
C SER A 105 12.29 1.92 -5.89
N LYS A 106 11.98 2.99 -5.15
CA LYS A 106 12.96 3.68 -4.29
C LYS A 106 12.85 3.17 -2.86
N ILE A 107 14.01 2.91 -2.23
CA ILE A 107 14.10 2.41 -0.86
C ILE A 107 14.80 3.45 0.01
N PHE A 108 14.22 3.74 1.16
CA PHE A 108 14.72 4.66 2.18
C PHE A 108 14.88 3.91 3.50
N THR A 109 15.84 4.31 4.31
CA THR A 109 15.97 3.85 5.68
C THR A 109 15.38 4.91 6.62
N ILE A 110 14.50 4.49 7.51
CA ILE A 110 13.86 5.34 8.51
C ILE A 110 14.15 4.81 9.91
N GLU A 111 14.27 5.71 10.88
CA GLU A 111 14.48 5.36 12.28
C GLU A 111 13.17 5.04 12.99
N ASN A 112 13.27 4.36 14.14
CA ASN A 112 12.15 4.13 15.05
C ASN A 112 11.42 5.44 15.38
N ASN A 113 10.10 5.39 15.45
CA ASN A 113 9.19 6.50 15.74
C ASN A 113 9.20 7.63 14.71
N THR A 114 9.82 7.43 13.55
CA THR A 114 9.67 8.35 12.42
C THR A 114 8.19 8.48 12.07
N LYS A 115 7.71 9.73 11.99
CA LYS A 115 6.33 10.03 11.57
C LYS A 115 6.29 10.19 10.06
N ILE A 116 5.44 9.43 9.42
CA ILE A 116 5.21 9.46 7.99
C ILE A 116 3.80 9.95 7.74
N LYS A 117 3.66 10.99 6.93
CA LYS A 117 2.36 11.50 6.48
C LYS A 117 2.18 11.15 5.02
N ILE A 118 1.01 10.62 4.69
CA ILE A 118 0.63 10.24 3.34
C ILE A 118 -0.67 10.96 3.01
N GLU A 119 -0.67 11.65 1.89
CA GLU A 119 -1.82 12.37 1.37
C GLU A 119 -1.80 12.36 -0.16
N LYS A 120 -2.95 12.58 -0.76
CA LYS A 120 -3.07 12.71 -2.20
C LYS A 120 -2.25 13.91 -2.69
N ALA A 121 -1.48 13.69 -3.75
CA ALA A 121 -0.79 14.78 -4.42
C ALA A 121 -1.77 15.78 -5.04
N ASP A 122 -1.35 17.04 -5.14
CA ASP A 122 -2.09 18.13 -5.75
C ASP A 122 -1.99 18.16 -7.29
N PHE A 123 -1.36 17.15 -7.88
CA PHE A 123 -1.20 16.98 -9.32
C PHE A 123 -1.53 15.55 -9.74
N ASN A 124 -1.79 15.36 -11.03
CA ASN A 124 -2.06 14.07 -11.64
C ASN A 124 -0.96 13.71 -12.65
N PHE A 125 -0.65 12.43 -12.77
CA PHE A 125 0.08 11.89 -13.90
C PHE A 125 -0.88 11.56 -15.02
N ASN A 126 -0.58 12.06 -16.21
CA ASN A 126 -1.32 11.70 -17.41
C ASN A 126 -0.57 10.57 -18.13
N ILE A 127 -1.24 9.46 -18.37
CA ILE A 127 -0.69 8.32 -19.10
C ILE A 127 -1.30 8.34 -20.50
N ALA A 128 -0.42 8.39 -21.52
CA ALA A 128 -0.87 8.27 -22.90
C ALA A 128 -1.19 6.80 -23.18
N HIS A 129 -2.43 6.54 -23.59
CA HIS A 129 -2.86 5.23 -24.07
C HIS A 129 -2.82 5.21 -25.59
N PHE A 130 -2.11 4.25 -26.16
CA PHE A 130 -2.00 4.03 -27.60
C PHE A 130 -2.89 2.88 -28.11
N SER A 131 -3.67 2.28 -27.23
CA SER A 131 -4.59 1.19 -27.54
C SER A 131 -5.95 1.44 -26.89
N ASP A 132 -7.01 0.96 -27.53
CA ASP A 132 -8.38 1.03 -27.01
C ASP A 132 -8.68 -0.01 -25.92
N ASN A 133 -7.67 -0.73 -25.44
CA ASN A 133 -7.85 -1.76 -24.40
C ASN A 133 -8.36 -1.15 -23.11
N SER A 134 -9.49 -1.63 -22.66
CA SER A 134 -10.06 -1.25 -21.36
C SER A 134 -9.23 -1.82 -20.19
N PHE A 135 -9.39 -1.20 -19.01
CA PHE A 135 -8.83 -1.74 -17.77
C PHE A 135 -9.23 -3.20 -17.54
N TYR A 136 -10.49 -3.55 -17.85
CA TYR A 136 -11.02 -4.91 -17.63
C TYR A 136 -10.42 -5.94 -18.58
N GLU A 137 -10.11 -5.56 -19.81
CA GLU A 137 -9.38 -6.42 -20.76
C GLU A 137 -7.95 -6.67 -20.28
N SER A 138 -7.25 -5.61 -19.87
CA SER A 138 -5.91 -5.72 -19.29
C SER A 138 -5.90 -6.60 -18.05
N LEU A 139 -6.93 -6.52 -17.19
CA LEU A 139 -7.09 -7.36 -16.00
C LEU A 139 -7.21 -8.85 -16.37
N LYS A 140 -8.06 -9.17 -17.36
CA LYS A 140 -8.26 -10.54 -17.85
C LYS A 140 -6.99 -11.12 -18.47
N GLU A 141 -6.27 -10.33 -19.24
CA GLU A 141 -5.08 -10.78 -19.95
C GLU A 141 -3.88 -10.94 -19.02
N LYS A 142 -3.60 -9.93 -18.20
CA LYS A 142 -2.38 -9.89 -17.35
C LYS A 142 -2.52 -10.70 -16.08
N LEU A 143 -3.70 -10.74 -15.45
CA LEU A 143 -3.93 -11.46 -14.20
C LEU A 143 -4.67 -12.78 -14.40
N LEU A 144 -4.97 -13.17 -15.65
CA LEU A 144 -5.75 -14.38 -15.96
C LEU A 144 -7.09 -14.41 -15.19
N TRP A 145 -7.70 -13.25 -14.98
CA TRP A 145 -8.88 -13.09 -14.15
C TRP A 145 -10.05 -13.91 -14.67
N GLY A 146 -10.50 -14.88 -13.87
CA GLY A 146 -11.59 -15.78 -14.23
C GLY A 146 -11.24 -16.86 -15.25
N LYS A 147 -9.96 -16.99 -15.68
CA LYS A 147 -9.54 -18.11 -16.55
C LYS A 147 -9.23 -19.32 -15.67
N ASP A 148 -9.97 -20.40 -15.88
CA ASP A 148 -9.64 -21.73 -15.35
C ASP A 148 -8.77 -22.46 -16.38
N LYS A 149 -7.69 -23.13 -15.94
CA LYS A 149 -6.84 -23.97 -16.82
C LYS A 149 -7.59 -25.19 -17.40
N ARG A 150 -8.79 -25.46 -16.94
CA ARG A 150 -9.63 -26.59 -17.36
C ARG A 150 -10.66 -26.25 -18.45
N ASN A 151 -10.73 -24.99 -18.88
CA ASN A 151 -11.55 -24.52 -19.99
C ASN A 151 -10.69 -24.01 -21.13
#